data_5ddc5d59c11ddb1fe3ac9f8ca5b7265a
#
_entry.id   5ddc5d59c11ddb1fe3ac9f8ca5b7265a
#
_cell.length_a   1.000
_cell.length_b   1.000
_cell.length_c   1.000
_cell.angle_alpha   90.00
_cell.angle_beta   90.00
_cell.angle_gamma   90.00
#
_symmetry.space_group_name_H-M   'P 1'
#
loop_
_entity.id
_entity.type
_entity.pdbx_description
1 polymer ?
#
loop_
_entity_poly.entity_id
_entity_poly.type
_entity_poly.pdbx_seq_one_letter_code
_entity_poly.pdbx_strand_id
1 'polypeptide(L)'
;MLPLLLRNRLAELILDALRTSEARQALVLVWRFCADPLPSVPAGSLPTGYSLEFFERRGDALILKGDYGRFRDEMCERVSRAWKLLSHRPFSDPDPSLDAALDAAADLFDAGLYFEVHELLEPYWMRAGGGEREILQGLIQVATGFHHLANGNLKGARSLLDEGSAKLLGQRLEGRAVGPFALTVRERLDAIVGIGEAVPRSAVPGFPRPAGG
;
A
#
# COMPACT_ATOMS: atom_id res chain seq x y z
N MET A 1 8.24 10.53 -6.27
CA MET A 1 8.42 9.13 -5.75
C MET A 1 9.33 9.15 -4.53
N LEU A 2 8.91 8.52 -3.43
CA LEU A 2 9.72 8.42 -2.21
C LEU A 2 11.02 7.64 -2.46
N PRO A 3 12.13 8.05 -1.81
CA PRO A 3 13.37 7.27 -1.80
C PRO A 3 13.12 5.84 -1.29
N LEU A 4 13.89 4.89 -1.82
CA LEU A 4 13.70 3.45 -1.55
C LEU A 4 13.59 3.13 -0.05
N LEU A 5 14.52 3.63 0.76
CA LEU A 5 14.55 3.36 2.19
C LEU A 5 13.31 3.94 2.90
N LEU A 6 12.98 5.21 2.63
CA LEU A 6 11.80 5.86 3.21
C LEU A 6 10.51 5.13 2.82
N ARG A 7 10.39 4.77 1.53
CA ARG A 7 9.23 4.05 1.00
C ARG A 7 9.03 2.70 1.70
N ASN A 8 10.11 1.92 1.82
CA ASN A 8 10.05 0.57 2.40
C ASN A 8 9.74 0.65 3.91
N ARG A 9 10.45 1.51 4.67
CA ARG A 9 10.20 1.68 6.10
C ARG A 9 8.79 2.20 6.42
N LEU A 10 8.26 3.04 5.54
CA LEU A 10 6.88 3.50 5.68
C LEU A 10 5.88 2.37 5.39
N ALA A 11 6.14 1.53 4.40
CA ALA A 11 5.32 0.36 4.12
C ALA A 11 5.34 -0.64 5.28
N GLU A 12 6.52 -0.95 5.83
CA GLU A 12 6.66 -1.80 7.02
C GLU A 12 5.81 -1.26 8.18
N LEU A 13 5.93 0.03 8.51
CA LEU A 13 5.13 0.67 9.55
C LEU A 13 3.62 0.51 9.30
N ILE A 14 3.16 0.73 8.07
CA ILE A 14 1.75 0.62 7.71
C ILE A 14 1.25 -0.82 7.81
N LEU A 15 2.04 -1.79 7.34
CA LEU A 15 1.69 -3.21 7.40
C LEU A 15 1.73 -3.76 8.83
N ASP A 16 2.69 -3.34 9.65
CA ASP A 16 2.73 -3.69 11.07
C ASP A 16 1.54 -3.08 11.84
N ALA A 17 1.11 -1.87 11.46
CA ALA A 17 -0.06 -1.22 12.06
C ALA A 17 -1.40 -1.92 11.72
N LEU A 18 -1.43 -2.83 10.74
CA LEU A 18 -2.54 -3.76 10.56
C LEU A 18 -2.64 -4.77 11.72
N ARG A 19 -1.51 -5.13 12.35
CA ARG A 19 -1.36 -6.28 13.23
C ARG A 19 -1.13 -5.91 14.69
N THR A 20 -0.43 -4.80 14.95
CA THR A 20 0.03 -4.47 16.31
C THR A 20 -0.40 -3.08 16.76
N SER A 21 -0.69 -2.96 18.07
CA SER A 21 -1.05 -1.68 18.70
C SER A 21 0.14 -0.71 18.71
N GLU A 22 1.34 -1.23 18.89
CA GLU A 22 2.59 -0.46 18.96
C GLU A 22 2.87 0.23 17.61
N ALA A 23 2.78 -0.50 16.51
CA ALA A 23 2.94 0.06 15.18
C ALA A 23 1.84 1.08 14.86
N ARG A 24 0.59 0.81 15.30
CA ARG A 24 -0.52 1.76 15.12
C ARG A 24 -0.32 3.03 15.93
N GLN A 25 0.22 2.94 17.16
CA GLN A 25 0.62 4.11 17.95
C GLN A 25 1.76 4.89 17.26
N ALA A 26 2.77 4.20 16.72
CA ALA A 26 3.84 4.86 15.96
C ALA A 26 3.29 5.54 14.69
N LEU A 27 2.37 4.90 13.97
CA LEU A 27 1.74 5.49 12.78
C LEU A 27 0.94 6.77 13.13
N VAL A 28 0.20 6.78 14.25
CA VAL A 28 -0.53 8.00 14.67
C VAL A 28 0.42 9.14 15.03
N LEU A 29 1.59 8.85 15.59
CA LEU A 29 2.60 9.87 15.86
C LEU A 29 3.14 10.49 14.57
N VAL A 30 3.40 9.66 13.54
CA VAL A 30 3.81 10.17 12.22
C VAL A 30 2.67 10.96 11.56
N TRP A 31 1.43 10.52 11.70
CA TRP A 31 0.27 11.26 11.21
C TRP A 31 0.12 12.63 11.90
N ARG A 32 0.29 12.70 13.22
CA ARG A 32 0.31 13.98 13.97
C ARG A 32 1.45 14.88 13.53
N PHE A 33 2.65 14.33 13.34
CA PHE A 33 3.79 15.05 12.77
C PHE A 33 3.42 15.70 11.42
N CYS A 34 2.67 15.00 10.58
CA CYS A 34 2.23 15.52 9.30
C CYS A 34 1.22 16.67 9.42
N ALA A 35 0.42 16.69 10.47
CA ALA A 35 -0.58 17.73 10.71
C ALA A 35 0.00 18.98 11.40
N ASP A 36 1.21 18.90 11.98
CA ASP A 36 1.83 19.97 12.73
C ASP A 36 2.58 20.96 11.81
N PRO A 37 2.36 22.27 11.91
CA PRO A 37 3.13 23.27 11.19
C PRO A 37 4.60 23.38 11.65
N LEU A 38 4.92 22.94 12.89
CA LEU A 38 6.28 22.81 13.42
C LEU A 38 6.57 21.33 13.74
N PRO A 39 6.78 20.51 12.70
CA PRO A 39 6.66 19.07 12.82
C PRO A 39 7.79 18.46 13.63
N SER A 40 7.43 17.95 14.80
CA SER A 40 8.31 17.11 15.63
C SER A 40 7.49 16.05 16.35
N VAL A 41 8.12 14.93 16.66
CA VAL A 41 7.55 13.89 17.52
C VAL A 41 8.35 13.89 18.82
N PRO A 42 7.72 14.02 20.01
CA PRO A 42 8.46 13.86 21.26
C PRO A 42 9.16 12.50 21.32
N ALA A 43 10.48 12.48 21.58
CA ALA A 43 11.26 11.25 21.53
C ALA A 43 10.77 10.16 22.51
N GLY A 44 10.16 10.56 23.62
CA GLY A 44 9.58 9.66 24.63
C GLY A 44 8.17 9.14 24.29
N SER A 45 7.55 9.57 23.19
CA SER A 45 6.19 9.13 22.83
C SER A 45 6.14 7.89 21.95
N LEU A 46 7.29 7.40 21.44
CA LEU A 46 7.34 6.14 20.71
C LEU A 46 7.09 4.95 21.67
N PRO A 47 6.36 3.93 21.22
CA PRO A 47 6.25 2.69 21.97
C PRO A 47 7.63 2.08 22.26
N THR A 48 7.77 1.43 23.44
CA THR A 48 9.02 0.79 23.85
C THR A 48 9.48 -0.24 22.80
N GLY A 49 10.74 -0.14 22.37
CA GLY A 49 11.32 -1.02 21.37
C GLY A 49 10.96 -0.68 19.92
N TYR A 50 10.15 0.37 19.68
CA TYR A 50 9.82 0.79 18.32
C TYR A 50 10.75 1.91 17.83
N SER A 51 11.16 1.85 16.59
CA SER A 51 12.05 2.82 15.96
C SER A 51 11.47 3.32 14.63
N LEU A 52 11.55 4.62 14.41
CA LEU A 52 11.23 5.25 13.13
C LEU A 52 12.53 5.67 12.44
N GLU A 53 13.11 4.78 11.65
CA GLU A 53 14.44 4.97 11.06
C GLU A 53 14.55 6.16 10.09
N PHE A 54 13.44 6.70 9.63
CA PHE A 54 13.40 7.91 8.80
C PHE A 54 13.35 9.22 9.62
N PHE A 55 13.31 9.12 10.96
CA PHE A 55 13.53 10.25 11.87
C PHE A 55 14.92 10.21 12.47
N GLU A 56 15.41 11.37 12.87
CA GLU A 56 16.61 11.54 13.69
C GLU A 56 16.27 12.24 14.99
N ARG A 57 16.98 11.89 16.07
CA ARG A 57 16.79 12.52 17.37
C ARG A 57 17.53 13.86 17.45
N ARG A 58 16.81 14.92 17.84
CA ARG A 58 17.38 16.23 18.20
C ARG A 58 16.87 16.64 19.58
N GLY A 59 17.72 16.48 20.60
CA GLY A 59 17.30 16.70 22.00
C GLY A 59 16.18 15.74 22.39
N ASP A 60 15.04 16.28 22.83
CA ASP A 60 13.86 15.53 23.24
C ASP A 60 12.84 15.32 22.11
N ALA A 61 13.19 15.69 20.88
CA ALA A 61 12.33 15.54 19.71
C ALA A 61 12.94 14.61 18.65
N LEU A 62 12.06 13.96 17.90
CA LEU A 62 12.38 13.29 16.63
C LEU A 62 11.93 14.21 15.50
N ILE A 63 12.82 14.45 14.57
CA ILE A 63 12.56 15.21 13.34
C ILE A 63 12.82 14.37 12.11
N LEU A 64 12.13 14.65 11.03
CA LEU A 64 12.37 13.97 9.76
C LEU A 64 13.83 14.24 9.32
N LYS A 65 14.58 13.18 8.96
CA LYS A 65 15.95 13.33 8.47
C LYS A 65 16.00 14.31 7.29
N GLY A 66 17.02 15.16 7.27
CA GLY A 66 17.13 16.26 6.30
C GLY A 66 17.01 15.83 4.84
N ASP A 67 17.57 14.66 4.50
CA ASP A 67 17.48 14.07 3.15
C ASP A 67 16.06 13.77 2.69
N TYR A 68 15.13 13.62 3.64
CA TYR A 68 13.71 13.31 3.38
C TYR A 68 12.80 14.54 3.40
N GLY A 69 13.30 15.71 3.80
CA GLY A 69 12.50 16.92 3.94
C GLY A 69 11.67 17.28 2.69
N ARG A 70 12.27 17.17 1.51
CA ARG A 70 11.61 17.43 0.21
C ARG A 70 10.50 16.44 -0.14
N PHE A 71 10.43 15.30 0.54
CA PHE A 71 9.43 14.25 0.31
C PHE A 71 8.35 14.23 1.39
N ARG A 72 8.35 15.22 2.29
CA ARG A 72 7.42 15.32 3.41
C ARG A 72 5.97 15.24 2.97
N ASP A 73 5.60 16.00 1.95
CA ASP A 73 4.19 16.07 1.50
C ASP A 73 3.71 14.73 0.94
N GLU A 74 4.52 14.07 0.10
CA GLU A 74 4.23 12.73 -0.44
C GLU A 74 4.13 11.68 0.69
N MET A 75 5.05 11.72 1.66
CA MET A 75 5.02 10.87 2.85
C MET A 75 3.73 11.11 3.65
N CYS A 76 3.39 12.36 3.91
CA CYS A 76 2.24 12.74 4.73
C CYS A 76 0.91 12.38 4.06
N GLU A 77 0.81 12.51 2.75
CA GLU A 77 -0.37 12.05 2.01
C GLU A 77 -0.57 10.54 2.17
N ARG A 78 0.50 9.76 2.03
CA ARG A 78 0.46 8.30 2.20
C ARG A 78 0.11 7.90 3.64
N VAL A 79 0.71 8.54 4.64
CA VAL A 79 0.39 8.36 6.06
C VAL A 79 -1.07 8.70 6.36
N SER A 80 -1.60 9.77 5.79
CA SER A 80 -2.99 10.17 5.97
C SER A 80 -3.97 9.15 5.40
N ARG A 81 -3.69 8.59 4.22
CA ARG A 81 -4.48 7.48 3.65
C ARG A 81 -4.44 6.25 4.55
N ALA A 82 -3.26 5.87 5.02
CA ALA A 82 -3.09 4.73 5.92
C ALA A 82 -3.82 4.94 7.25
N TRP A 83 -3.69 6.11 7.87
CA TRP A 83 -4.38 6.41 9.12
C TRP A 83 -5.90 6.42 8.96
N LYS A 84 -6.42 7.00 7.89
CA LYS A 84 -7.85 7.00 7.57
C LYS A 84 -8.40 5.57 7.47
N LEU A 85 -7.65 4.65 6.86
CA LEU A 85 -8.02 3.24 6.78
C LEU A 85 -7.92 2.54 8.14
N LEU A 86 -6.79 2.69 8.83
CA LEU A 86 -6.44 1.84 9.98
C LEU A 86 -7.04 2.30 11.30
N SER A 87 -7.41 3.58 11.44
CA SER A 87 -7.96 4.13 12.68
C SER A 87 -9.26 3.44 13.15
N HIS A 88 -10.02 2.87 12.24
CA HIS A 88 -11.29 2.20 12.52
C HIS A 88 -11.29 0.69 12.18
N ARG A 89 -10.18 0.21 11.60
CA ARG A 89 -10.07 -1.19 11.21
C ARG A 89 -9.64 -2.04 12.41
N PRO A 90 -10.28 -3.20 12.68
CA PRO A 90 -9.79 -4.15 13.68
C PRO A 90 -8.39 -4.65 13.31
N PHE A 91 -7.64 -5.15 14.30
CA PHE A 91 -6.34 -5.75 14.05
C PHE A 91 -6.49 -7.04 13.26
N SER A 92 -5.58 -7.25 12.32
CA SER A 92 -5.44 -8.52 11.60
C SER A 92 -4.70 -9.54 12.48
N ASP A 93 -4.89 -10.82 12.17
CA ASP A 93 -4.07 -11.88 12.76
C ASP A 93 -2.57 -11.62 12.48
N PRO A 94 -1.65 -11.91 13.39
CA PRO A 94 -0.21 -11.85 13.15
C PRO A 94 0.27 -12.72 11.99
N ASP A 95 -0.35 -13.89 11.78
CA ASP A 95 -0.09 -14.79 10.63
C ASP A 95 -1.41 -15.08 9.89
N PRO A 96 -1.89 -14.12 9.08
CA PRO A 96 -3.19 -14.23 8.44
C PRO A 96 -3.17 -15.28 7.31
N SER A 97 -4.32 -15.97 7.13
CA SER A 97 -4.53 -16.80 5.95
C SER A 97 -4.42 -15.97 4.66
N LEU A 98 -4.25 -16.63 3.52
CA LEU A 98 -4.27 -15.94 2.22
C LEU A 98 -5.58 -15.16 2.01
N ASP A 99 -6.72 -15.75 2.39
CA ASP A 99 -8.02 -15.11 2.31
C ASP A 99 -8.08 -13.79 3.10
N ALA A 100 -7.65 -13.80 4.37
CA ALA A 100 -7.57 -12.59 5.20
C ALA A 100 -6.54 -11.57 4.67
N ALA A 101 -5.43 -12.04 4.09
CA ALA A 101 -4.45 -11.16 3.46
C ALA A 101 -5.00 -10.48 2.20
N LEU A 102 -5.81 -11.18 1.41
CA LEU A 102 -6.49 -10.62 0.24
C LEU A 102 -7.55 -9.58 0.63
N ASP A 103 -8.27 -9.75 1.76
CA ASP A 103 -9.16 -8.73 2.29
C ASP A 103 -8.40 -7.47 2.71
N ALA A 104 -7.27 -7.65 3.41
CA ALA A 104 -6.41 -6.52 3.77
C ALA A 104 -5.82 -5.83 2.52
N ALA A 105 -5.43 -6.62 1.50
CA ALA A 105 -4.95 -6.09 0.22
C ALA A 105 -6.03 -5.28 -0.50
N ALA A 106 -7.29 -5.71 -0.46
CA ALA A 106 -8.42 -4.97 -1.03
C ALA A 106 -8.60 -3.62 -0.33
N ASP A 107 -8.54 -3.58 1.00
CA ASP A 107 -8.66 -2.35 1.77
C ASP A 107 -7.50 -1.37 1.48
N LEU A 108 -6.26 -1.88 1.42
CA LEU A 108 -5.08 -1.10 1.07
C LEU A 108 -5.15 -0.55 -0.37
N PHE A 109 -5.53 -1.39 -1.33
CA PHE A 109 -5.68 -1.00 -2.72
C PHE A 109 -6.74 0.09 -2.87
N ASP A 110 -7.89 -0.09 -2.22
CA ASP A 110 -9.00 0.85 -2.23
C ASP A 110 -8.64 2.18 -1.53
N ALA A 111 -7.70 2.17 -0.59
CA ALA A 111 -7.10 3.38 -0.01
C ALA A 111 -6.01 4.02 -0.89
N GLY A 112 -5.63 3.42 -2.03
CA GLY A 112 -4.54 3.90 -2.88
C GLY A 112 -3.14 3.62 -2.33
N LEU A 113 -3.03 2.63 -1.44
CA LEU A 113 -1.79 2.15 -0.83
C LEU A 113 -1.23 0.96 -1.63
N TYR A 114 -0.97 1.20 -2.92
CA TYR A 114 -0.65 0.15 -3.89
C TYR A 114 0.68 -0.55 -3.63
N PHE A 115 1.68 0.17 -3.10
CA PHE A 115 2.96 -0.41 -2.76
C PHE A 115 2.84 -1.36 -1.57
N GLU A 116 2.00 -1.03 -0.59
CA GLU A 116 1.70 -1.89 0.54
C GLU A 116 0.97 -3.17 0.13
N VAL A 117 0.15 -3.14 -0.92
CA VAL A 117 -0.46 -4.36 -1.49
C VAL A 117 0.62 -5.31 -2.02
N HIS A 118 1.62 -4.78 -2.74
CA HIS A 118 2.76 -5.57 -3.20
C HIS A 118 3.48 -6.24 -2.03
N GLU A 119 3.94 -5.45 -1.06
CA GLU A 119 4.68 -5.93 0.10
C GLU A 119 3.88 -6.95 0.93
N LEU A 120 2.55 -6.76 1.06
CA LEU A 120 1.66 -7.66 1.78
C LEU A 120 1.52 -9.03 1.09
N LEU A 121 1.39 -9.05 -0.24
CA LEU A 121 1.13 -10.27 -1.01
C LEU A 121 2.41 -11.02 -1.42
N GLU A 122 3.56 -10.37 -1.44
CA GLU A 122 4.84 -10.97 -1.86
C GLU A 122 5.20 -12.25 -1.06
N PRO A 123 5.08 -12.32 0.28
CA PRO A 123 5.37 -13.54 1.03
C PRO A 123 4.45 -14.73 0.67
N TYR A 124 3.20 -14.46 0.31
CA TYR A 124 2.26 -15.50 -0.16
C TYR A 124 2.66 -15.97 -1.56
N TRP A 125 2.95 -15.05 -2.46
CA TRP A 125 3.43 -15.36 -3.81
C TRP A 125 4.72 -16.19 -3.79
N MET A 126 5.65 -15.89 -2.90
CA MET A 126 6.91 -16.64 -2.77
C MET A 126 6.68 -18.09 -2.35
N ARG A 127 5.65 -18.38 -1.52
CA ARG A 127 5.29 -19.71 -1.04
C ARG A 127 4.35 -20.48 -1.97
N ALA A 128 3.60 -19.75 -2.81
CA ALA A 128 2.62 -20.33 -3.73
C ALA A 128 3.27 -21.10 -4.87
N GLY A 129 2.51 -22.05 -5.44
CA GLY A 129 2.88 -22.82 -6.64
C GLY A 129 1.79 -22.81 -7.70
N GLY A 130 2.12 -23.27 -8.91
CA GLY A 130 1.16 -23.44 -10.01
C GLY A 130 0.33 -22.21 -10.31
N GLY A 131 -0.96 -22.40 -10.56
CA GLY A 131 -1.90 -21.32 -10.92
C GLY A 131 -2.08 -20.26 -9.83
N GLU A 132 -2.04 -20.65 -8.54
CA GLU A 132 -2.13 -19.69 -7.43
C GLU A 132 -0.99 -18.67 -7.49
N ARG A 133 0.23 -19.12 -7.75
CA ARG A 133 1.41 -18.27 -7.91
C ARG A 133 1.23 -17.27 -9.06
N GLU A 134 0.69 -17.71 -10.18
CA GLU A 134 0.44 -16.85 -11.35
C GLU A 134 -0.62 -15.78 -11.04
N ILE A 135 -1.70 -16.16 -10.34
CA ILE A 135 -2.76 -15.22 -9.96
C ILE A 135 -2.22 -14.18 -8.97
N LEU A 136 -1.49 -14.60 -7.93
CA LEU A 136 -0.87 -13.67 -6.98
C LEU A 136 0.12 -12.73 -7.68
N GLN A 137 0.93 -13.24 -8.61
CA GLN A 137 1.81 -12.40 -9.43
C GLN A 137 1.01 -11.37 -10.24
N GLY A 138 -0.12 -11.77 -10.83
CA GLY A 138 -1.00 -10.86 -11.57
C GLY A 138 -1.55 -9.74 -10.67
N LEU A 139 -2.02 -10.06 -9.46
CA LEU A 139 -2.51 -9.08 -8.50
C LEU A 139 -1.41 -8.10 -8.06
N ILE A 140 -0.20 -8.63 -7.75
CA ILE A 140 0.97 -7.82 -7.40
C ILE A 140 1.37 -6.90 -8.56
N GLN A 141 1.40 -7.41 -9.79
CA GLN A 141 1.73 -6.61 -10.98
C GLN A 141 0.71 -5.49 -11.21
N VAL A 142 -0.59 -5.76 -11.06
CA VAL A 142 -1.62 -4.72 -11.17
C VAL A 142 -1.44 -3.65 -10.10
N ALA A 143 -1.23 -4.04 -8.82
CA ALA A 143 -1.00 -3.08 -7.75
C ALA A 143 0.26 -2.24 -8.02
N THR A 144 1.37 -2.88 -8.42
CA THR A 144 2.62 -2.18 -8.77
C THR A 144 2.42 -1.27 -9.98
N GLY A 145 1.61 -1.67 -10.94
CA GLY A 145 1.23 -0.84 -12.10
C GLY A 145 0.54 0.46 -11.67
N PHE A 146 -0.42 0.39 -10.74
CA PHE A 146 -1.05 1.57 -10.18
C PHE A 146 -0.10 2.40 -9.32
N HIS A 147 0.85 1.76 -8.61
CA HIS A 147 1.92 2.48 -7.92
C HIS A 147 2.80 3.27 -8.90
N HIS A 148 3.20 2.66 -10.02
CA HIS A 148 3.95 3.35 -11.07
C HIS A 148 3.17 4.51 -11.67
N LEU A 149 1.88 4.30 -11.93
CA LEU A 149 0.99 5.34 -12.46
C LEU A 149 0.92 6.55 -11.52
N ALA A 150 0.70 6.32 -10.22
CA ALA A 150 0.66 7.36 -9.20
C ALA A 150 1.99 8.13 -9.02
N ASN A 151 3.08 7.60 -9.57
CA ASN A 151 4.41 8.22 -9.55
C ASN A 151 4.86 8.72 -10.94
N GLY A 152 3.95 8.85 -11.90
CA GLY A 152 4.24 9.38 -13.24
C GLY A 152 5.04 8.44 -14.16
N ASN A 153 5.31 7.20 -13.75
CA ASN A 153 5.98 6.20 -14.60
C ASN A 153 4.95 5.49 -15.51
N LEU A 154 4.48 6.20 -16.54
CA LEU A 154 3.42 5.71 -17.43
C LEU A 154 3.83 4.45 -18.21
N LYS A 155 5.11 4.34 -18.61
CA LYS A 155 5.61 3.18 -19.34
C LYS A 155 5.59 1.93 -18.45
N GLY A 156 6.10 2.02 -17.23
CA GLY A 156 6.08 0.94 -16.25
C GLY A 156 4.66 0.56 -15.84
N ALA A 157 3.79 1.57 -15.65
CA ALA A 157 2.38 1.35 -15.35
C ALA A 157 1.70 0.53 -16.46
N ARG A 158 1.82 0.94 -17.71
CA ARG A 158 1.21 0.24 -18.86
C ARG A 158 1.65 -1.22 -18.94
N SER A 159 2.96 -1.49 -18.88
CA SER A 159 3.50 -2.85 -18.95
C SER A 159 2.93 -3.73 -17.85
N LEU A 160 3.00 -3.27 -16.60
CA LEU A 160 2.57 -4.06 -15.44
C LEU A 160 1.04 -4.25 -15.39
N LEU A 161 0.25 -3.24 -15.77
CA LEU A 161 -1.20 -3.36 -15.80
C LEU A 161 -1.64 -4.33 -16.91
N ASP A 162 -1.02 -4.29 -18.08
CA ASP A 162 -1.33 -5.21 -19.17
C ASP A 162 -0.93 -6.66 -18.84
N GLU A 163 0.32 -6.87 -18.42
CA GLU A 163 0.83 -8.19 -18.04
C GLU A 163 0.08 -8.81 -16.85
N GLY A 164 -0.13 -8.00 -15.79
CA GLY A 164 -0.81 -8.46 -14.58
C GLY A 164 -2.27 -8.82 -14.85
N SER A 165 -3.01 -7.94 -15.56
CA SER A 165 -4.40 -8.23 -15.89
C SER A 165 -4.55 -9.44 -16.83
N ALA A 166 -3.62 -9.68 -17.74
CA ALA A 166 -3.65 -10.87 -18.60
C ALA A 166 -3.59 -12.18 -17.81
N LYS A 167 -2.79 -12.25 -16.73
CA LYS A 167 -2.70 -13.42 -15.85
C LYS A 167 -3.99 -13.70 -15.07
N LEU A 168 -4.80 -12.67 -14.84
CA LEU A 168 -6.01 -12.75 -14.01
C LEU A 168 -7.28 -13.10 -14.80
N LEU A 169 -7.25 -13.04 -16.15
CA LEU A 169 -8.42 -13.29 -17.00
C LEU A 169 -9.00 -14.69 -16.74
N GLY A 170 -10.30 -14.73 -16.43
CA GLY A 170 -11.02 -15.97 -16.18
C GLY A 170 -10.65 -16.68 -14.87
N GLN A 171 -9.75 -16.14 -14.07
CA GLN A 171 -9.25 -16.76 -12.87
C GLN A 171 -10.11 -16.47 -11.64
N ARG A 172 -9.94 -17.33 -10.63
CA ARG A 172 -10.51 -17.20 -9.28
C ARG A 172 -9.43 -17.50 -8.25
N LEU A 173 -9.49 -16.80 -7.08
CA LEU A 173 -8.58 -17.03 -5.96
C LEU A 173 -9.36 -16.85 -4.65
N GLU A 174 -9.29 -17.81 -3.73
CA GLU A 174 -9.95 -17.73 -2.43
C GLU A 174 -11.42 -17.24 -2.53
N GLY A 175 -12.22 -17.86 -3.39
CA GLY A 175 -13.62 -17.46 -3.60
C GLY A 175 -13.84 -16.15 -4.40
N ARG A 176 -12.79 -15.36 -4.67
CA ARG A 176 -12.85 -14.09 -5.39
C ARG A 176 -12.79 -14.32 -6.89
N ALA A 177 -13.69 -13.68 -7.64
CA ALA A 177 -13.61 -13.65 -9.10
C ALA A 177 -12.65 -12.52 -9.52
N VAL A 178 -11.38 -12.85 -9.79
CA VAL A 178 -10.38 -11.84 -10.18
C VAL A 178 -10.46 -11.50 -11.68
N GLY A 179 -11.11 -12.34 -12.49
CA GLY A 179 -11.30 -12.11 -13.93
C GLY A 179 -12.07 -10.82 -14.26
N PRO A 180 -13.22 -10.52 -13.67
CA PRO A 180 -13.95 -9.27 -13.88
C PRO A 180 -13.13 -8.02 -13.55
N PHE A 181 -12.35 -8.06 -12.47
CA PHE A 181 -11.40 -6.99 -12.13
C PHE A 181 -10.37 -6.78 -13.26
N ALA A 182 -9.77 -7.88 -13.73
CA ALA A 182 -8.82 -7.85 -14.83
C ALA A 182 -9.41 -7.26 -16.11
N LEU A 183 -10.63 -7.65 -16.48
CA LEU A 183 -11.34 -7.09 -17.62
C LEU A 183 -11.50 -5.58 -17.50
N THR A 184 -11.94 -5.10 -16.33
CA THR A 184 -12.10 -3.66 -16.08
C THR A 184 -10.78 -2.90 -16.18
N VAL A 185 -9.68 -3.48 -15.67
CA VAL A 185 -8.33 -2.89 -15.81
C VAL A 185 -7.97 -2.76 -17.30
N ARG A 186 -8.16 -3.81 -18.08
CA ARG A 186 -7.81 -3.83 -19.52
C ARG A 186 -8.66 -2.88 -20.34
N GLU A 187 -9.97 -2.88 -20.13
CA GLU A 187 -10.90 -1.99 -20.86
C GLU A 187 -10.60 -0.51 -20.62
N ARG A 188 -10.09 -0.18 -19.44
CA ARG A 188 -9.76 1.20 -19.06
C ARG A 188 -8.30 1.56 -19.21
N LEU A 189 -7.44 0.61 -19.61
CA LEU A 189 -5.98 0.77 -19.60
C LEU A 189 -5.52 2.02 -20.33
N ASP A 190 -6.00 2.25 -21.55
CA ASP A 190 -5.60 3.41 -22.35
C ASP A 190 -6.09 4.73 -21.74
N ALA A 191 -7.32 4.76 -21.23
CA ALA A 191 -7.86 5.92 -20.54
C ALA A 191 -7.10 6.22 -19.25
N ILE A 192 -6.85 5.20 -18.42
CA ILE A 192 -6.13 5.33 -17.15
C ILE A 192 -4.71 5.85 -17.39
N VAL A 193 -3.98 5.24 -18.33
CA VAL A 193 -2.60 5.64 -18.63
C VAL A 193 -2.56 6.99 -19.34
N GLY A 194 -3.57 7.33 -20.16
CA GLY A 194 -3.69 8.62 -20.83
C GLY A 194 -3.91 9.80 -19.88
N ILE A 195 -4.62 9.59 -18.75
CA ILE A 195 -4.79 10.62 -17.71
C ILE A 195 -3.47 10.83 -16.93
N GLY A 196 -2.65 9.79 -16.81
CA GLY A 196 -1.39 9.83 -16.09
C GLY A 196 -1.54 9.81 -14.56
N GLU A 197 -0.64 10.50 -13.86
CA GLU A 197 -0.59 10.50 -12.38
C GLU A 197 -1.81 11.13 -11.69
N ALA A 198 -2.60 11.91 -12.43
CA ALA A 198 -3.83 12.53 -11.95
C ALA A 198 -5.08 11.63 -12.06
N VAL A 199 -4.92 10.31 -12.25
CA VAL A 199 -6.05 9.37 -12.34
C VAL A 199 -6.90 9.44 -11.08
N PRO A 200 -8.18 9.87 -11.18
CA PRO A 200 -9.06 9.94 -10.03
C PRO A 200 -9.35 8.53 -9.50
N ARG A 201 -9.48 8.40 -8.18
CA ARG A 201 -9.77 7.11 -7.54
C ARG A 201 -11.00 6.40 -8.14
N SER A 202 -12.01 7.17 -8.57
CA SER A 202 -13.22 6.65 -9.22
C SER A 202 -12.96 5.94 -10.56
N ALA A 203 -11.85 6.23 -11.24
CA ALA A 203 -11.46 5.56 -12.47
C ALA A 203 -10.68 4.25 -12.22
N VAL A 204 -10.15 4.06 -11.02
CA VAL A 204 -9.47 2.82 -10.61
C VAL A 204 -10.52 1.79 -10.22
N PRO A 205 -10.52 0.57 -10.79
CA PRO A 205 -11.47 -0.47 -10.37
C PRO A 205 -11.25 -0.88 -8.92
N GLY A 206 -12.31 -1.28 -8.22
CA GLY A 206 -12.20 -1.87 -6.88
C GLY A 206 -11.45 -3.19 -6.91
N PHE A 207 -10.66 -3.47 -5.87
CA PHE A 207 -9.95 -4.75 -5.77
C PHE A 207 -10.92 -5.92 -5.56
N PRO A 208 -10.61 -7.13 -6.03
CA PRO A 208 -11.52 -8.28 -5.93
C PRO A 208 -11.86 -8.65 -4.49
N ARG A 209 -13.16 -8.77 -4.21
CA ARG A 209 -13.68 -9.21 -2.90
C ARG A 209 -14.46 -10.54 -3.05
N PRO A 210 -14.67 -11.30 -1.96
CA PRO A 210 -15.49 -12.50 -1.99
C PRO A 210 -16.93 -12.18 -2.48
N ALA A 211 -17.53 -13.11 -3.20
CA ALA A 211 -18.95 -12.98 -3.57
C ALA A 211 -19.80 -13.09 -2.30
N GLY A 212 -20.53 -12.04 -1.92
CA GLY A 212 -21.47 -12.05 -0.80
C GLY A 212 -20.96 -11.37 0.48
N GLY A 213 -19.91 -10.53 0.40
CA GLY A 213 -19.54 -9.61 1.48
C GLY A 213 -20.30 -8.28 1.38
#